data_8a5019ef8a2b3a4d844172dbb300e15d
#
_entry.id   8a5019ef8a2b3a4d844172dbb300e15d
#
_cell.length_a   1.000
_cell.length_b   1.000
_cell.length_c   1.000
_cell.angle_alpha   90.00
_cell.angle_beta   90.00
_cell.angle_gamma   90.00
#
_symmetry.space_group_name_H-M   'P 1'
#
loop_
_entity.id
_entity.type
_entity.pdbx_description
1 polymer ?
#
loop_
_entity_poly.entity_id
_entity_poly.type
_entity_poly.pdbx_seq_one_letter_code
_entity_poly.pdbx_strand_id
1 'polypeptide(L)'
;MREGHSETGALFCTQKWGDTMIYKRCPHCGKRVAVGKKCGCGFKREYAAPQGTRKLYHTSRWNKLQKTIVSFYNGLDPYAKSKNRIEYANIVHHIVPAEEDPEHFWDSENLIPLSRSSHDEVHVRYRSSPQEKLKCQNELRSCLRSAEDMFLG
;
A
#
# COMPACT_ATOMS: atom_id res chain seq x y z
N MET A 1 13.62 49.06 -62.00
CA MET A 1 14.31 47.96 -61.41
C MET A 1 14.22 48.11 -59.86
N ARG A 2 13.29 47.46 -59.25
CA ARG A 2 13.19 47.35 -57.76
C ARG A 2 12.56 46.00 -57.41
N GLU A 3 13.36 45.15 -56.89
CA GLU A 3 12.94 43.84 -56.48
C GLU A 3 12.33 43.96 -55.08
N GLY A 4 11.09 43.49 -54.91
CA GLY A 4 10.40 43.41 -53.63
C GLY A 4 10.59 42.02 -53.05
N HIS A 5 11.18 41.96 -51.88
CA HIS A 5 11.25 40.74 -51.08
C HIS A 5 9.94 40.59 -50.29
N SER A 6 9.23 39.52 -50.58
CA SER A 6 8.05 39.14 -49.79
C SER A 6 8.48 38.29 -48.58
N GLU A 7 8.31 38.87 -47.39
CA GLU A 7 8.47 38.11 -46.13
C GLU A 7 7.26 37.21 -45.93
N THR A 8 7.45 35.92 -46.03
CA THR A 8 6.46 34.91 -45.65
C THR A 8 6.48 34.77 -44.13
N GLY A 9 5.55 35.46 -43.48
CA GLY A 9 5.31 35.32 -42.05
C GLY A 9 4.81 33.92 -41.74
N ALA A 10 5.61 33.13 -41.02
CA ALA A 10 5.18 31.87 -40.44
C ALA A 10 4.15 32.15 -39.34
N LEU A 11 2.90 31.84 -39.62
CA LEU A 11 1.84 31.80 -38.64
C LEU A 11 2.13 30.67 -37.63
N PHE A 12 2.70 31.02 -36.50
CA PHE A 12 2.77 30.15 -35.34
C PHE A 12 1.36 29.95 -34.81
N CYS A 13 0.75 28.82 -35.18
CA CYS A 13 -0.51 28.38 -34.62
C CYS A 13 -0.26 27.91 -33.16
N THR A 14 -0.39 28.84 -32.21
CA THR A 14 -0.46 28.51 -30.81
C THR A 14 -1.83 27.88 -30.52
N GLN A 15 -2.00 26.59 -30.82
CA GLN A 15 -3.12 25.83 -30.31
C GLN A 15 -2.98 25.75 -28.78
N LYS A 16 -3.75 26.58 -28.07
CA LYS A 16 -4.03 26.37 -26.67
C LYS A 16 -4.69 25.01 -26.55
N TRP A 17 -3.97 24.04 -26.00
CA TRP A 17 -4.56 22.78 -25.54
C TRP A 17 -5.60 23.13 -24.48
N GLY A 18 -6.87 23.10 -24.87
CA GLY A 18 -7.97 23.35 -23.95
C GLY A 18 -7.88 22.32 -22.82
N ASP A 19 -8.01 22.80 -21.59
CA ASP A 19 -8.10 21.96 -20.40
C ASP A 19 -9.18 20.89 -20.61
N THR A 20 -8.76 19.68 -20.96
CA THR A 20 -9.67 18.54 -21.12
C THR A 20 -10.11 18.12 -19.72
N MET A 21 -11.19 18.71 -19.25
CA MET A 21 -11.75 18.38 -17.95
C MET A 21 -12.22 16.92 -17.94
N ILE A 22 -11.53 16.09 -17.16
CA ILE A 22 -11.90 14.68 -16.95
C ILE A 22 -13.05 14.63 -15.94
N TYR A 23 -14.10 13.88 -16.28
CA TYR A 23 -15.27 13.71 -15.44
C TYR A 23 -15.38 12.26 -14.94
N LYS A 24 -15.87 12.10 -13.73
CA LYS A 24 -16.29 10.81 -13.15
C LYS A 24 -17.76 10.86 -12.78
N ARG A 25 -18.40 9.71 -12.70
CA ARG A 25 -19.76 9.62 -12.14
C ARG A 25 -19.69 9.54 -10.61
N CYS A 26 -20.55 10.31 -9.95
CA CYS A 26 -20.72 10.17 -8.50
C CYS A 26 -21.27 8.76 -8.18
N PRO A 27 -20.60 7.96 -7.33
CA PRO A 27 -21.05 6.60 -7.04
C PRO A 27 -22.38 6.52 -6.29
N HIS A 28 -22.85 7.65 -5.71
CA HIS A 28 -24.11 7.71 -4.97
C HIS A 28 -25.28 8.16 -5.85
N CYS A 29 -25.16 9.29 -6.56
CA CYS A 29 -26.26 9.89 -7.31
C CYS A 29 -26.12 9.82 -8.84
N GLY A 30 -25.07 9.22 -9.37
CA GLY A 30 -24.80 9.07 -10.80
C GLY A 30 -24.40 10.35 -11.57
N LYS A 31 -24.50 11.54 -10.98
CA LYS A 31 -24.18 12.82 -11.62
C LYS A 31 -22.71 12.87 -12.06
N ARG A 32 -22.46 13.51 -13.20
CA ARG A 32 -21.08 13.77 -13.66
C ARG A 32 -20.45 14.86 -12.79
N VAL A 33 -19.24 14.62 -12.32
CA VAL A 33 -18.47 15.54 -11.48
C VAL A 33 -17.05 15.60 -12.02
N ALA A 34 -16.47 16.78 -12.14
CA ALA A 34 -15.08 16.92 -12.55
C ALA A 34 -14.15 16.19 -11.55
N VAL A 35 -13.12 15.53 -12.05
CA VAL A 35 -12.12 14.85 -11.21
C VAL A 35 -11.49 15.89 -10.27
N GLY A 36 -11.35 15.55 -8.98
CA GLY A 36 -10.89 16.48 -7.94
C GLY A 36 -12.01 17.34 -7.30
N LYS A 37 -13.21 17.41 -7.87
CA LYS A 37 -14.35 18.13 -7.26
C LYS A 37 -15.26 17.15 -6.48
N LYS A 38 -15.91 17.68 -5.43
CA LYS A 38 -16.93 16.95 -4.66
C LYS A 38 -18.29 17.08 -5.35
N CYS A 39 -19.09 16.02 -5.31
CA CYS A 39 -20.46 16.07 -5.79
C CYS A 39 -21.35 16.88 -4.84
N GLY A 40 -22.19 17.79 -5.37
CA GLY A 40 -23.14 18.59 -4.60
C GLY A 40 -24.36 17.80 -4.08
N CYS A 41 -24.42 16.44 -4.18
CA CYS A 41 -25.54 15.65 -3.68
C CYS A 41 -25.59 15.55 -2.13
N GLY A 42 -24.62 16.10 -1.43
CA GLY A 42 -24.58 16.11 0.03
C GLY A 42 -24.28 14.76 0.69
N PHE A 43 -24.14 13.68 -0.09
CA PHE A 43 -23.84 12.37 0.49
C PHE A 43 -22.46 12.37 1.16
N LYS A 44 -22.45 12.11 2.43
CA LYS A 44 -21.25 11.83 3.23
C LYS A 44 -21.28 10.36 3.60
N ARG A 45 -20.22 9.62 3.24
CA ARG A 45 -20.07 8.27 3.71
C ARG A 45 -19.68 8.31 5.18
N GLU A 46 -20.59 7.88 6.05
CA GLU A 46 -20.27 7.71 7.47
C GLU A 46 -19.46 6.44 7.63
N TYR A 47 -18.22 6.60 8.06
CA TYR A 47 -17.40 5.48 8.48
C TYR A 47 -17.43 5.41 10.00
N ALA A 48 -17.85 4.27 10.54
CA ALA A 48 -17.68 4.02 11.96
C ALA A 48 -16.20 4.21 12.34
N ALA A 49 -15.97 4.94 13.42
CA ALA A 49 -14.61 5.12 13.93
C ALA A 49 -14.00 3.75 14.26
N PRO A 50 -12.72 3.50 13.90
CA PRO A 50 -12.06 2.25 14.23
C PRO A 50 -12.11 2.01 15.74
N GLN A 51 -12.41 0.78 16.16
CA GLN A 51 -12.48 0.38 17.56
C GLN A 51 -11.43 -0.68 17.88
N GLY A 52 -11.13 -0.88 19.18
CA GLY A 52 -10.16 -1.86 19.63
C GLY A 52 -8.78 -1.65 19.00
N THR A 53 -8.10 -2.75 18.65
CA THR A 53 -6.77 -2.76 18.05
C THR A 53 -6.72 -2.02 16.70
N ARG A 54 -7.83 -1.92 15.97
CA ARG A 54 -7.90 -1.18 14.69
C ARG A 54 -7.54 0.29 14.81
N LYS A 55 -7.75 0.92 15.97
CA LYS A 55 -7.31 2.31 16.21
C LYS A 55 -5.79 2.46 16.11
N LEU A 56 -5.04 1.44 16.54
CA LEU A 56 -3.58 1.47 16.60
C LEU A 56 -2.95 1.56 15.21
N TYR A 57 -3.56 0.95 14.18
CA TYR A 57 -3.12 1.02 12.79
C TYR A 57 -3.19 2.43 12.19
N HIS A 58 -3.98 3.34 12.77
CA HIS A 58 -4.13 4.72 12.29
C HIS A 58 -3.25 5.73 13.03
N THR A 59 -2.30 5.25 13.85
CA THR A 59 -1.42 6.11 14.65
C THR A 59 -0.12 6.45 13.92
N SER A 60 0.46 7.60 14.24
CA SER A 60 1.80 7.97 13.75
C SER A 60 2.88 7.00 14.26
N ARG A 61 2.68 6.39 15.44
CA ARG A 61 3.57 5.37 16.00
C ARG A 61 3.60 4.14 15.10
N TRP A 62 2.44 3.65 14.64
CA TRP A 62 2.35 2.52 13.71
C TRP A 62 3.04 2.84 12.38
N ASN A 63 2.77 4.02 11.81
CA ASN A 63 3.39 4.43 10.55
C ASN A 63 4.92 4.50 10.64
N LYS A 64 5.48 4.92 11.78
CA LYS A 64 6.92 4.92 12.02
C LYS A 64 7.46 3.49 12.14
N LEU A 65 6.79 2.65 12.93
CA LEU A 65 7.19 1.25 13.14
C LEU A 65 7.20 0.47 11.82
N GLN A 66 6.16 0.59 11.00
CA GLN A 66 6.13 -0.04 9.67
C GLN A 66 7.34 0.36 8.82
N LYS A 67 7.66 1.65 8.75
CA LYS A 67 8.82 2.13 7.99
C LYS A 67 10.13 1.55 8.52
N THR A 68 10.28 1.50 9.83
CA THR A 68 11.47 0.93 10.48
C THR A 68 11.61 -0.55 10.14
N ILE A 69 10.54 -1.35 10.28
CA ILE A 69 10.55 -2.78 9.94
C ILE A 69 10.91 -2.98 8.47
N VAL A 70 10.23 -2.32 7.54
CA VAL A 70 10.50 -2.46 6.10
C VAL A 70 11.94 -2.06 5.78
N SER A 71 12.44 -0.97 6.37
CA SER A 71 13.82 -0.50 6.17
C SER A 71 14.86 -1.49 6.70
N PHE A 72 14.62 -2.09 7.85
CA PHE A 72 15.51 -3.10 8.46
C PHE A 72 15.74 -4.30 7.52
N TYR A 73 14.70 -4.73 6.82
CA TYR A 73 14.78 -5.81 5.83
C TYR A 73 15.12 -5.31 4.40
N ASN A 74 15.68 -4.10 4.26
CA ASN A 74 16.05 -3.48 2.96
C ASN A 74 14.88 -3.43 1.96
N GLY A 75 13.65 -3.33 2.44
CA GLY A 75 12.45 -3.33 1.61
C GLY A 75 12.11 -4.69 1.00
N LEU A 76 12.75 -5.77 1.41
CA LEU A 76 12.53 -7.12 0.87
C LEU A 76 11.56 -7.92 1.73
N ASP A 77 10.88 -8.85 1.07
CA ASP A 77 9.98 -9.81 1.69
C ASP A 77 10.76 -11.09 2.08
N PRO A 78 10.99 -11.36 3.39
CA PRO A 78 11.74 -12.52 3.83
C PRO A 78 10.99 -13.85 3.58
N TYR A 79 9.65 -13.83 3.57
CA TYR A 79 8.87 -15.02 3.27
C TYR A 79 8.91 -15.38 1.78
N ALA A 80 8.84 -14.40 0.87
CA ALA A 80 9.06 -14.63 -0.56
C ALA A 80 10.50 -15.15 -0.81
N LYS A 81 11.48 -14.56 -0.11
CA LYS A 81 12.89 -14.96 -0.22
C LYS A 81 13.11 -16.41 0.21
N SER A 82 12.46 -16.88 1.27
CA SER A 82 12.53 -18.29 1.71
C SER A 82 12.00 -19.27 0.65
N LYS A 83 11.20 -18.77 -0.29
CA LYS A 83 10.68 -19.52 -1.44
C LYS A 83 11.43 -19.24 -2.76
N ASN A 84 12.66 -18.71 -2.67
CA ASN A 84 13.47 -18.32 -3.82
C ASN A 84 12.83 -17.28 -4.75
N ARG A 85 11.98 -16.38 -4.18
CA ARG A 85 11.37 -15.25 -4.89
C ARG A 85 11.91 -13.95 -4.33
N ILE A 86 12.18 -12.97 -5.19
CA ILE A 86 12.59 -11.63 -4.78
C ILE A 86 11.40 -10.71 -4.98
N GLU A 87 10.79 -10.28 -3.88
CA GLU A 87 9.63 -9.38 -3.87
C GLU A 87 9.86 -8.24 -2.89
N TYR A 88 9.34 -7.06 -3.22
CA TYR A 88 9.40 -5.91 -2.32
C TYR A 88 8.26 -5.95 -1.30
N ALA A 89 8.62 -5.75 -0.04
CA ALA A 89 7.66 -5.65 1.05
C ALA A 89 7.00 -4.26 1.04
N ASN A 90 5.68 -4.24 1.11
CA ASN A 90 4.87 -3.03 1.21
C ASN A 90 3.82 -3.09 2.32
N ILE A 91 3.73 -4.19 3.02
CA ILE A 91 2.80 -4.45 4.12
C ILE A 91 3.60 -5.01 5.30
N VAL A 92 3.32 -4.54 6.52
CA VAL A 92 3.81 -5.19 7.74
C VAL A 92 2.66 -5.98 8.33
N HIS A 93 2.86 -7.28 8.48
CA HIS A 93 1.89 -8.26 8.93
C HIS A 93 2.21 -8.71 10.36
N HIS A 94 1.17 -8.86 11.19
CA HIS A 94 1.31 -9.49 12.50
C HIS A 94 1.26 -11.01 12.36
N ILE A 95 2.30 -11.70 12.80
CA ILE A 95 2.37 -13.19 12.77
C ILE A 95 1.27 -13.77 13.63
N VAL A 96 1.11 -13.30 14.87
CA VAL A 96 -0.10 -13.53 15.64
C VAL A 96 -1.00 -12.30 15.46
N PRO A 97 -2.23 -12.48 14.96
CA PRO A 97 -3.13 -11.35 14.71
C PRO A 97 -3.34 -10.49 15.96
N ALA A 98 -3.36 -9.18 15.77
CA ALA A 98 -3.50 -8.20 16.85
C ALA A 98 -4.83 -8.30 17.62
N GLU A 99 -5.86 -8.91 17.02
CA GLU A 99 -7.13 -9.20 17.68
C GLU A 99 -7.02 -10.38 18.65
N GLU A 100 -6.07 -11.31 18.42
CA GLU A 100 -5.82 -12.49 19.27
C GLU A 100 -4.81 -12.18 20.35
N ASP A 101 -3.85 -11.31 20.07
CA ASP A 101 -2.78 -10.92 20.99
C ASP A 101 -2.53 -9.40 20.93
N PRO A 102 -3.38 -8.58 21.54
CA PRO A 102 -3.23 -7.13 21.55
C PRO A 102 -1.99 -6.61 22.29
N GLU A 103 -1.48 -7.40 23.26
CA GLU A 103 -0.33 -6.99 24.08
C GLU A 103 0.96 -6.94 23.25
N HIS A 104 1.11 -7.86 22.30
CA HIS A 104 2.26 -7.93 21.39
C HIS A 104 2.05 -7.16 20.06
N PHE A 105 1.13 -6.18 20.05
CA PHE A 105 0.88 -5.34 18.87
C PHE A 105 2.13 -4.59 18.40
N TRP A 106 2.95 -4.13 19.32
CA TRP A 106 4.13 -3.32 19.06
C TRP A 106 5.44 -4.11 19.01
N ASP A 107 5.36 -5.42 19.20
CA ASP A 107 6.50 -6.30 19.25
C ASP A 107 7.05 -6.56 17.84
N SER A 108 8.32 -6.21 17.64
CA SER A 108 9.01 -6.44 16.37
C SER A 108 9.14 -7.91 16.01
N GLU A 109 9.24 -8.81 16.99
CA GLU A 109 9.31 -10.26 16.77
C GLU A 109 7.99 -10.85 16.28
N ASN A 110 6.88 -10.12 16.48
CA ASN A 110 5.57 -10.47 15.94
C ASN A 110 5.27 -9.78 14.60
N LEU A 111 6.20 -9.02 14.03
CA LEU A 111 5.98 -8.20 12.82
C LEU A 111 6.90 -8.64 11.69
N ILE A 112 6.33 -8.97 10.55
CA ILE A 112 7.05 -9.38 9.35
C ILE A 112 6.67 -8.49 8.16
N PRO A 113 7.66 -7.96 7.40
CA PRO A 113 7.39 -7.23 6.17
C PRO A 113 7.09 -8.22 5.04
N LEU A 114 5.98 -8.04 4.36
CA LEU A 114 5.52 -8.90 3.27
C LEU A 114 5.18 -8.09 2.01
N SER A 115 5.31 -8.72 0.87
CA SER A 115 4.69 -8.29 -0.37
C SER A 115 3.18 -8.52 -0.33
N ARG A 116 2.45 -7.91 -1.25
CA ARG A 116 1.00 -8.12 -1.35
C ARG A 116 0.66 -9.60 -1.63
N SER A 117 1.41 -10.25 -2.51
CA SER A 117 1.20 -11.65 -2.87
C SER A 117 1.42 -12.59 -1.68
N SER A 118 2.52 -12.40 -0.93
CA SER A 118 2.82 -13.17 0.28
C SER A 118 1.78 -12.94 1.38
N HIS A 119 1.36 -11.71 1.57
CA HIS A 119 0.32 -11.37 2.55
C HIS A 119 -1.00 -12.07 2.25
N ASP A 120 -1.44 -12.05 0.99
CA ASP A 120 -2.67 -12.73 0.57
C ASP A 120 -2.55 -14.25 0.71
N GLU A 121 -1.38 -14.86 0.38
CA GLU A 121 -1.07 -16.27 0.60
C GLU A 121 -1.16 -16.65 2.09
N VAL A 122 -0.52 -15.87 2.98
CA VAL A 122 -0.56 -16.08 4.43
C VAL A 122 -2.01 -16.05 4.94
N HIS A 123 -2.81 -15.09 4.51
CA HIS A 123 -4.22 -15.00 4.90
C HIS A 123 -5.07 -16.18 4.41
N VAL A 124 -4.77 -16.74 3.24
CA VAL A 124 -5.43 -17.97 2.76
C VAL A 124 -5.10 -19.13 3.70
N ARG A 125 -3.83 -19.30 4.06
CA ARG A 125 -3.36 -20.34 4.98
C ARG A 125 -3.96 -20.19 6.38
N TYR A 126 -4.04 -18.97 6.91
CA TYR A 126 -4.64 -18.70 8.23
C TYR A 126 -6.13 -19.05 8.30
N ARG A 127 -6.84 -18.99 7.19
CA ARG A 127 -8.27 -19.32 7.10
C ARG A 127 -8.54 -20.80 6.81
N SER A 128 -7.53 -21.56 6.40
CA SER A 128 -7.74 -22.96 5.98
C SER A 128 -7.99 -23.91 7.16
N SER A 129 -7.14 -23.87 8.19
CA SER A 129 -7.33 -24.61 9.43
C SER A 129 -6.44 -24.05 10.57
N PRO A 130 -6.78 -24.31 11.84
CA PRO A 130 -5.94 -23.91 12.97
C PRO A 130 -4.52 -24.49 12.91
N GLN A 131 -4.38 -25.73 12.45
CA GLN A 131 -3.08 -26.40 12.28
C GLN A 131 -2.23 -25.73 11.22
N GLU A 132 -2.83 -25.41 10.08
CA GLU A 132 -2.12 -24.72 8.99
C GLU A 132 -1.76 -23.29 9.38
N LYS A 133 -2.61 -22.60 10.13
CA LYS A 133 -2.30 -21.30 10.72
C LYS A 133 -1.05 -21.37 11.59
N LEU A 134 -1.00 -22.31 12.55
CA LEU A 134 0.14 -22.47 13.44
C LEU A 134 1.42 -22.81 12.67
N LYS A 135 1.33 -23.71 11.69
CA LYS A 135 2.44 -24.05 10.81
C LYS A 135 2.96 -22.83 10.07
N CYS A 136 2.05 -22.03 9.48
CA CYS A 136 2.41 -20.81 8.79
C CYS A 136 3.08 -19.78 9.72
N GLN A 137 2.56 -19.59 10.94
CA GLN A 137 3.17 -18.71 11.94
C GLN A 137 4.60 -19.13 12.28
N ASN A 138 4.86 -20.42 12.44
CA ASN A 138 6.19 -20.95 12.71
C ASN A 138 7.15 -20.75 11.50
N GLU A 139 6.66 -20.92 10.28
CA GLU A 139 7.42 -20.61 9.07
C GLU A 139 7.79 -19.13 9.01
N LEU A 140 6.85 -18.22 9.27
CA LEU A 140 7.11 -16.79 9.28
C LEU A 140 8.15 -16.39 10.33
N ARG A 141 8.09 -16.94 11.55
CA ARG A 141 9.11 -16.73 12.58
C ARG A 141 10.48 -17.26 12.17
N SER A 142 10.52 -18.39 11.47
CA SER A 142 11.78 -18.92 10.92
C SER A 142 12.37 -17.99 9.87
N CYS A 143 11.53 -17.42 9.00
CA CYS A 143 11.96 -16.44 8.01
C CYS A 143 12.55 -15.17 8.64
N LEU A 144 11.97 -14.68 9.75
CA LEU A 144 12.52 -13.53 10.48
C LEU A 144 13.92 -13.84 11.00
N ARG A 145 14.11 -14.93 11.74
CA ARG A 145 15.42 -15.33 12.29
C ARG A 145 16.48 -15.49 11.22
N SER A 146 16.16 -16.20 10.14
CA SER A 146 17.10 -16.41 9.04
C SER A 146 17.48 -15.09 8.33
N ALA A 147 16.57 -14.12 8.31
CA ALA A 147 16.87 -12.82 7.73
C ALA A 147 17.74 -11.98 8.67
N GLU A 148 17.46 -11.99 9.97
CA GLU A 148 18.25 -11.28 10.98
C GLU A 148 19.72 -11.73 10.98
N ASP A 149 19.96 -13.04 10.95
CA ASP A 149 21.33 -13.61 10.87
C ASP A 149 22.09 -13.10 9.64
N MET A 150 21.39 -12.81 8.55
CA MET A 150 22.00 -12.34 7.30
C MET A 150 22.30 -10.84 7.29
N PHE A 151 21.61 -10.05 8.10
CA PHE A 151 21.79 -8.58 8.17
C PHE A 151 22.69 -8.15 9.34
N LEU A 152 22.91 -9.01 10.34
CA LEU A 152 23.72 -8.74 11.52
C LEU A 152 25.12 -9.40 11.47
N GLY A 153 25.38 -10.30 10.50
CA GLY A 153 26.69 -10.90 10.22
C GLY A 153 27.45 -10.11 9.17
#